data_7a970844891705c8086a07a4462460ad
#
_entry.id   7a970844891705c8086a07a4462460ad
#
_cell.length_a   1.000
_cell.length_b   1.000
_cell.length_c   1.000
_cell.angle_alpha   90.00
_cell.angle_beta   90.00
_cell.angle_gamma   90.00
#
_symmetry.space_group_name_H-M   'P 1'
#
loop_
_entity.id
_entity.type
_entity.pdbx_description
1 polymer ?
#
loop_
_entity_poly.entity_id
_entity_poly.type
_entity_poly.pdbx_seq_one_letter_code
_entity_poly.pdbx_strand_id
1 'polypeptide(L)'
;MNAPATIQFKNVTKSFHMVQALRGVSFDLKAGRALALVGESGCGKTTCANIIARTFPQTSGEILLKGKALPEHLTAAEEKAYRRSVQMVFQDPFASLNPAFTVHHHILRAVTLHPHGRNATERDRRVREILDWVGLDSALTAPKYPHQLSGGQRQRVNIARALAVEPEVLLADEPTSMLDVSIRLGILELLARVKRERKLAILYITHDIATAAYVAEDVVVMFAGQMVEWGNTNSVIADARHPYTRLVLSAVPDPANRFWAGKSAEFLNESERIRRISRPASDEVEQVGPNHFVRKLAAVN
;
A
#
# COMPACT_ATOMS: atom_id res chain seq x y z
N MET A 1 16.84 8.76 -16.79
CA MET A 1 16.96 9.55 -15.55
C MET A 1 15.89 9.06 -14.59
N ASN A 2 16.26 8.63 -13.37
CA ASN A 2 15.27 8.23 -12.36
C ASN A 2 14.46 9.45 -11.93
N ALA A 3 13.13 9.37 -12.00
CA ALA A 3 12.25 10.41 -11.48
C ALA A 3 12.58 10.66 -9.99
N PRO A 4 12.59 11.94 -9.54
CA PRO A 4 12.83 12.25 -8.13
C PRO A 4 11.76 11.60 -7.25
N ALA A 5 12.16 11.17 -6.05
CA ALA A 5 11.23 10.58 -5.09
C ALA A 5 10.18 11.61 -4.64
N THR A 6 8.91 11.22 -4.68
CA THR A 6 7.80 12.04 -4.14
C THR A 6 7.78 11.98 -2.62
N ILE A 7 7.95 10.77 -2.05
CA ILE A 7 8.17 10.54 -0.61
C ILE A 7 9.47 9.78 -0.44
N GLN A 8 10.30 10.21 0.52
CA GLN A 8 11.43 9.43 1.00
C GLN A 8 11.22 9.09 2.47
N PHE A 9 11.26 7.83 2.80
CA PHE A 9 11.13 7.28 4.14
C PHE A 9 12.53 6.82 4.56
N LYS A 10 13.18 7.53 5.51
CA LYS A 10 14.60 7.35 5.80
C LYS A 10 14.83 6.91 7.24
N ASN A 11 15.31 5.69 7.40
CA ASN A 11 15.67 5.07 8.67
C ASN A 11 14.61 5.26 9.77
N VAL A 12 13.35 5.07 9.37
CA VAL A 12 12.21 5.35 10.25
C VAL A 12 12.01 4.23 11.24
N THR A 13 11.91 4.61 12.51
CA THR A 13 11.54 3.73 13.60
C THR A 13 10.18 4.10 14.18
N LYS A 14 9.47 3.14 14.73
CA LYS A 14 8.24 3.37 15.48
C LYS A 14 8.13 2.40 16.64
N SER A 15 7.97 2.95 17.84
CA SER A 15 7.67 2.19 19.04
C SER A 15 6.30 2.59 19.59
N PHE A 16 5.52 1.60 19.99
CA PHE A 16 4.29 1.75 20.74
C PHE A 16 4.49 1.07 22.11
N HIS A 17 4.71 1.86 23.14
CA HIS A 17 5.07 1.36 24.46
C HIS A 17 6.28 0.40 24.37
N MET A 18 6.09 -0.88 24.70
CA MET A 18 7.14 -1.90 24.68
C MET A 18 7.34 -2.60 23.32
N VAL A 19 6.49 -2.29 22.32
CA VAL A 19 6.55 -2.94 21.01
C VAL A 19 7.22 -2.03 19.99
N GLN A 20 8.37 -2.45 19.45
CA GLN A 20 9.01 -1.78 18.34
C GLN A 20 8.42 -2.26 17.01
N ALA A 21 7.48 -1.48 16.48
CA ALA A 21 6.74 -1.81 15.25
C ALA A 21 7.55 -1.58 13.97
N LEU A 22 8.49 -0.60 13.98
CA LEU A 22 9.42 -0.37 12.86
C LEU A 22 10.85 -0.21 13.40
N ARG A 23 11.82 -0.79 12.68
CA ARG A 23 13.23 -0.90 13.07
C ARG A 23 14.15 -0.37 11.97
N GLY A 24 14.10 0.93 11.68
CA GLY A 24 14.97 1.56 10.67
C GLY A 24 14.57 1.23 9.24
N VAL A 25 13.31 1.42 8.89
CA VAL A 25 12.78 1.18 7.54
C VAL A 25 13.12 2.34 6.62
N SER A 26 13.57 2.05 5.38
CA SER A 26 13.94 3.06 4.39
C SER A 26 13.47 2.67 2.99
N PHE A 27 12.69 3.53 2.34
CA PHE A 27 12.27 3.35 0.94
C PHE A 27 11.85 4.66 0.30
N ASP A 28 11.74 4.66 -1.02
CA ASP A 28 11.30 5.80 -1.81
C ASP A 28 10.02 5.49 -2.57
N LEU A 29 9.06 6.42 -2.55
CA LEU A 29 7.91 6.42 -3.45
C LEU A 29 8.17 7.39 -4.59
N LYS A 30 8.05 6.92 -5.83
CA LYS A 30 8.37 7.69 -7.04
C LYS A 30 7.12 7.87 -7.90
N ALA A 31 6.96 9.06 -8.48
CA ALA A 31 5.83 9.36 -9.38
C ALA A 31 5.77 8.36 -10.55
N GLY A 32 4.57 7.85 -10.83
CA GLY A 32 4.32 6.86 -11.87
C GLY A 32 4.84 5.45 -11.57
N ARG A 33 5.27 5.17 -10.34
CA ARG A 33 5.73 3.86 -9.90
C ARG A 33 4.98 3.40 -8.66
N ALA A 34 4.90 2.10 -8.48
CA ALA A 34 4.40 1.49 -7.27
C ALA A 34 5.53 0.77 -6.53
N LEU A 35 5.54 0.91 -5.20
CA LEU A 35 6.33 0.13 -4.28
C LEU A 35 5.39 -0.78 -3.50
N ALA A 36 5.63 -2.07 -3.50
CA ALA A 36 4.88 -3.01 -2.67
C ALA A 36 5.56 -3.22 -1.31
N LEU A 37 4.80 -3.14 -0.21
CA LEU A 37 5.21 -3.68 1.09
C LEU A 37 4.53 -5.02 1.31
N VAL A 38 5.32 -6.09 1.40
CA VAL A 38 4.83 -7.46 1.52
C VAL A 38 5.29 -8.07 2.84
N GLY A 39 4.45 -8.87 3.48
CA GLY A 39 4.79 -9.59 4.71
C GLY A 39 3.56 -9.98 5.52
N GLU A 40 3.76 -10.73 6.58
CA GLU A 40 2.68 -11.19 7.47
C GLU A 40 1.96 -10.03 8.19
N SER A 41 0.76 -10.32 8.68
CA SER A 41 0.03 -9.35 9.52
C SER A 41 0.85 -8.97 10.75
N GLY A 42 0.84 -7.69 11.11
CA GLY A 42 1.59 -7.17 12.26
C GLY A 42 3.08 -6.92 12.01
N CYS A 43 3.65 -7.15 10.81
CA CYS A 43 5.07 -6.87 10.53
C CYS A 43 5.41 -5.39 10.33
N GLY A 44 4.44 -4.46 10.40
CA GLY A 44 4.68 -3.01 10.34
C GLY A 44 4.23 -2.30 9.05
N LYS A 45 3.69 -2.98 8.04
CA LYS A 45 3.28 -2.39 6.74
C LYS A 45 2.29 -1.24 6.89
N THR A 46 1.17 -1.49 7.56
CA THR A 46 0.14 -0.47 7.85
C THR A 46 0.69 0.66 8.73
N THR A 47 1.66 0.37 9.61
CA THR A 47 2.36 1.40 10.40
C THR A 47 3.12 2.37 9.50
N CYS A 48 3.81 1.88 8.46
CA CYS A 48 4.47 2.75 7.46
C CYS A 48 3.44 3.65 6.76
N ALA A 49 2.32 3.10 6.29
CA ALA A 49 1.28 3.89 5.64
C ALA A 49 0.68 4.95 6.58
N ASN A 50 0.38 4.59 7.82
CA ASN A 50 -0.18 5.50 8.80
C ASN A 50 0.78 6.66 9.17
N ILE A 51 2.09 6.39 9.24
CA ILE A 51 3.09 7.43 9.45
C ILE A 51 3.13 8.38 8.24
N ILE A 52 3.13 7.86 7.01
CA ILE A 52 3.07 8.67 5.80
C ILE A 52 1.75 9.45 5.73
N ALA A 53 0.61 8.84 6.10
CA ALA A 53 -0.69 9.52 6.19
C ALA A 53 -0.77 10.54 7.35
N ARG A 54 0.26 10.63 8.20
CA ARG A 54 0.31 11.49 9.41
C ARG A 54 -0.81 11.18 10.41
N THR A 55 -1.21 9.92 10.51
CA THR A 55 -2.15 9.47 11.56
C THR A 55 -1.48 9.53 12.95
N PHE A 56 -0.18 9.23 12.99
CA PHE A 56 0.70 9.40 14.14
C PHE A 56 2.15 9.61 13.67
N PRO A 57 3.02 10.27 14.47
CA PRO A 57 4.41 10.50 14.10
C PRO A 57 5.27 9.22 14.24
N GLN A 58 6.40 9.22 13.56
CA GLN A 58 7.50 8.27 13.80
C GLN A 58 8.15 8.51 15.17
N THR A 59 8.90 7.52 15.67
CA THR A 59 9.72 7.69 16.88
C THR A 59 11.08 8.31 16.55
N SER A 60 11.69 7.90 15.42
CA SER A 60 12.90 8.52 14.88
C SER A 60 12.97 8.31 13.35
N GLY A 61 13.98 8.89 12.72
CA GLY A 61 14.14 8.90 11.26
C GLY A 61 13.45 10.09 10.62
N GLU A 62 13.50 10.15 9.29
CA GLU A 62 13.03 11.31 8.53
C GLU A 62 12.03 10.88 7.43
N ILE A 63 11.06 11.74 7.18
CA ILE A 63 10.19 11.66 6.01
C ILE A 63 10.38 12.93 5.20
N LEU A 64 10.69 12.78 3.91
CA LEU A 64 10.80 13.92 3.02
C LEU A 64 9.68 13.86 1.99
N LEU A 65 9.05 15.00 1.75
CA LEU A 65 8.13 15.23 0.63
C LEU A 65 8.87 16.05 -0.43
N LYS A 66 9.06 15.50 -1.62
CA LYS A 66 9.78 16.16 -2.73
C LYS A 66 11.15 16.71 -2.31
N GLY A 67 11.88 15.92 -1.54
CA GLY A 67 13.21 16.25 -1.05
C GLY A 67 13.26 17.24 0.13
N LYS A 68 12.11 17.73 0.62
CA LYS A 68 12.05 18.59 1.81
C LYS A 68 11.61 17.78 3.02
N ALA A 69 12.33 17.89 4.12
CA ALA A 69 11.94 17.26 5.37
C ALA A 69 10.54 17.70 5.80
N LEU A 70 9.72 16.74 6.15
CA LEU A 70 8.35 16.98 6.62
C LEU A 70 8.41 17.34 8.11
N PRO A 71 8.06 18.58 8.51
CA PRO A 71 8.13 18.96 9.92
C PRO A 71 7.10 18.21 10.75
N GLU A 72 7.41 18.03 12.02
CA GLU A 72 6.50 17.38 12.97
C GLU A 72 5.17 18.14 13.10
N HIS A 73 5.27 19.47 13.16
CA HIS A 73 4.10 20.36 13.21
C HIS A 73 3.97 21.14 11.91
N LEU A 74 2.83 20.98 11.25
CA LEU A 74 2.41 21.75 10.08
C LEU A 74 1.37 22.78 10.49
N THR A 75 1.36 23.92 9.82
CA THR A 75 0.22 24.84 9.88
C THR A 75 -1.04 24.17 9.32
N ALA A 76 -2.23 24.67 9.66
CA ALA A 76 -3.48 24.13 9.15
C ALA A 76 -3.56 24.12 7.60
N ALA A 77 -2.94 25.11 6.96
CA ALA A 77 -2.87 25.21 5.49
C ALA A 77 -1.95 24.13 4.90
N GLU A 78 -0.76 23.95 5.48
CA GLU A 78 0.19 22.93 5.07
C GLU A 78 -0.35 21.52 5.30
N GLU A 79 -1.01 21.27 6.44
CA GLU A 79 -1.66 20.00 6.74
C GLU A 79 -2.76 19.69 5.72
N LYS A 80 -3.58 20.68 5.36
CA LYS A 80 -4.60 20.53 4.31
C LYS A 80 -3.97 20.23 2.95
N ALA A 81 -2.88 20.92 2.59
CA ALA A 81 -2.16 20.67 1.34
C ALA A 81 -1.53 19.28 1.32
N TYR A 82 -0.91 18.86 2.43
CA TYR A 82 -0.34 17.53 2.57
C TYR A 82 -1.41 16.42 2.42
N ARG A 83 -2.52 16.55 3.16
CA ARG A 83 -3.64 15.59 3.07
C ARG A 83 -4.28 15.52 1.69
N ARG A 84 -4.21 16.60 0.90
CA ARG A 84 -4.58 16.56 -0.50
C ARG A 84 -3.60 15.74 -1.33
N SER A 85 -2.29 15.96 -1.12
CA SER A 85 -1.24 15.28 -1.89
C SER A 85 -1.13 13.79 -1.57
N VAL A 86 -1.46 13.37 -0.33
CA VAL A 86 -1.34 11.99 0.14
C VAL A 86 -2.71 11.47 0.54
N GLN A 87 -3.20 10.47 -0.17
CA GLN A 87 -4.49 9.84 0.10
C GLN A 87 -4.32 8.37 0.43
N MET A 88 -5.24 7.84 1.23
CA MET A 88 -5.23 6.44 1.66
C MET A 88 -6.53 5.73 1.26
N VAL A 89 -6.38 4.54 0.71
CA VAL A 89 -7.44 3.55 0.50
C VAL A 89 -7.28 2.49 1.57
N PHE A 90 -8.27 2.37 2.43
CA PHE A 90 -8.24 1.47 3.59
C PHE A 90 -8.59 0.04 3.21
N GLN A 91 -8.17 -0.89 4.04
CA GLN A 91 -8.40 -2.33 3.90
C GLN A 91 -9.89 -2.68 3.89
N ASP A 92 -10.70 -2.08 4.79
CA ASP A 92 -12.12 -2.33 4.88
C ASP A 92 -12.94 -1.29 4.10
N PRO A 93 -13.49 -1.67 2.92
CA PRO A 93 -14.34 -0.80 2.15
C PRO A 93 -15.71 -0.56 2.80
N PHE A 94 -16.11 -1.40 3.76
CA PHE A 94 -17.39 -1.26 4.45
C PHE A 94 -17.30 -0.19 5.56
N ALA A 95 -16.25 -0.22 6.36
CA ALA A 95 -16.03 0.75 7.43
C ALA A 95 -15.67 2.15 6.90
N SER A 96 -15.13 2.26 5.68
CA SER A 96 -14.63 3.52 5.13
C SER A 96 -15.72 4.43 4.53
N LEU A 97 -16.93 3.93 4.30
CA LEU A 97 -18.07 4.68 3.75
C LEU A 97 -19.20 4.74 4.78
N ASN A 98 -19.58 5.95 5.19
CA ASN A 98 -20.72 6.13 6.07
C ASN A 98 -22.03 5.69 5.37
N PRO A 99 -22.76 4.68 5.88
CA PRO A 99 -23.95 4.13 5.24
C PRO A 99 -25.13 5.11 5.14
N ALA A 100 -25.12 6.22 5.88
CA ALA A 100 -26.17 7.23 5.87
C ALA A 100 -26.12 8.15 4.62
N PHE A 101 -25.01 8.12 3.86
CA PHE A 101 -24.81 9.00 2.70
C PHE A 101 -24.69 8.21 1.41
N THR A 102 -25.14 8.83 0.29
CA THR A 102 -25.03 8.25 -1.04
C THR A 102 -23.57 8.25 -1.54
N VAL A 103 -23.28 7.45 -2.55
CA VAL A 103 -21.99 7.46 -3.27
C VAL A 103 -21.66 8.85 -3.78
N HIS A 104 -22.65 9.53 -4.39
CA HIS A 104 -22.50 10.92 -4.84
C HIS A 104 -21.97 11.82 -3.72
N HIS A 105 -22.62 11.78 -2.54
CA HIS A 105 -22.22 12.61 -1.39
C HIS A 105 -20.77 12.36 -0.97
N HIS A 106 -20.34 11.09 -0.92
CA HIS A 106 -18.98 10.74 -0.53
C HIS A 106 -17.92 11.34 -1.45
N ILE A 107 -18.16 11.31 -2.76
CA ILE A 107 -17.21 11.83 -3.75
C ILE A 107 -17.34 13.35 -3.84
N LEU A 108 -18.57 13.89 -3.85
CA LEU A 108 -18.82 15.34 -3.88
C LEU A 108 -18.13 16.07 -2.73
N ARG A 109 -18.16 15.49 -1.52
CA ARG A 109 -17.46 16.06 -0.36
C ARG A 109 -15.95 16.20 -0.62
N ALA A 110 -15.30 15.18 -1.21
CA ALA A 110 -13.90 15.24 -1.57
C ALA A 110 -13.62 16.31 -2.64
N VAL A 111 -14.43 16.36 -3.70
CA VAL A 111 -14.35 17.39 -4.75
C VAL A 111 -14.53 18.81 -4.19
N THR A 112 -15.42 18.99 -3.20
CA THR A 112 -15.73 20.31 -2.62
C THR A 112 -14.64 20.82 -1.68
N LEU A 113 -13.90 19.93 -1.01
CA LEU A 113 -12.80 20.32 -0.12
C LEU A 113 -11.59 20.89 -0.88
N HIS A 114 -11.55 20.73 -2.20
CA HIS A 114 -10.47 21.17 -3.05
C HIS A 114 -11.04 22.02 -4.21
N PRO A 115 -10.29 23.00 -4.75
CA PRO A 115 -10.81 24.02 -5.69
C PRO A 115 -11.08 23.47 -7.11
N HIS A 116 -11.65 22.29 -7.22
CA HIS A 116 -12.09 21.69 -8.48
C HIS A 116 -13.59 21.87 -8.65
N GLY A 117 -13.98 22.79 -9.52
CA GLY A 117 -15.36 23.13 -9.81
C GLY A 117 -15.84 24.37 -9.07
N ARG A 118 -16.07 25.44 -9.83
CA ARG A 118 -16.49 26.74 -9.30
C ARG A 118 -17.97 26.76 -8.91
N ASN A 119 -18.79 25.90 -9.53
CA ASN A 119 -20.23 25.83 -9.30
C ASN A 119 -20.71 24.38 -9.06
N ALA A 120 -21.97 24.21 -8.66
CA ALA A 120 -22.58 22.91 -8.36
C ALA A 120 -22.56 21.97 -9.57
N THR A 121 -22.87 22.48 -10.76
CA THR A 121 -22.94 21.69 -11.99
C THR A 121 -21.57 21.10 -12.38
N GLU A 122 -20.49 21.88 -12.23
CA GLU A 122 -19.13 21.39 -12.50
C GLU A 122 -18.72 20.30 -11.49
N ARG A 123 -19.08 20.46 -10.21
CA ARG A 123 -18.82 19.46 -9.18
C ARG A 123 -19.56 18.16 -9.45
N ASP A 124 -20.83 18.23 -9.81
CA ASP A 124 -21.63 17.06 -10.18
C ASP A 124 -21.06 16.36 -11.42
N ARG A 125 -20.66 17.11 -12.44
CA ARG A 125 -19.96 16.56 -13.60
C ARG A 125 -18.70 15.82 -13.18
N ARG A 126 -17.89 16.43 -12.31
CA ARG A 126 -16.64 15.82 -11.82
C ARG A 126 -16.89 14.54 -11.04
N VAL A 127 -17.93 14.46 -10.22
CA VAL A 127 -18.33 13.24 -9.53
C VAL A 127 -18.61 12.11 -10.51
N ARG A 128 -19.38 12.40 -11.58
CA ARG A 128 -19.70 11.41 -12.62
C ARG A 128 -18.46 10.96 -13.38
N GLU A 129 -17.65 11.88 -13.84
CA GLU A 129 -16.38 11.58 -14.54
C GLU A 129 -15.49 10.64 -13.73
N ILE A 130 -15.38 10.87 -12.41
CA ILE A 130 -14.56 10.02 -11.54
C ILE A 130 -15.15 8.63 -11.38
N LEU A 131 -16.48 8.51 -11.22
CA LEU A 131 -17.17 7.22 -11.14
C LEU A 131 -17.00 6.42 -12.43
N ASP A 132 -17.24 7.04 -13.58
CA ASP A 132 -17.06 6.39 -14.87
C ASP A 132 -15.60 5.98 -15.09
N TRP A 133 -14.67 6.83 -14.65
CA TRP A 133 -13.24 6.55 -14.77
C TRP A 133 -12.80 5.33 -13.94
N VAL A 134 -13.38 5.09 -12.76
CA VAL A 134 -13.10 3.87 -11.98
C VAL A 134 -13.89 2.65 -12.46
N GLY A 135 -14.64 2.77 -13.57
CA GLY A 135 -15.42 1.70 -14.19
C GLY A 135 -16.74 1.41 -13.47
N LEU A 136 -17.37 2.45 -12.95
CA LEU A 136 -18.73 2.41 -12.40
C LEU A 136 -19.64 3.29 -13.27
N ASP A 137 -20.79 2.76 -13.69
CA ASP A 137 -21.82 3.58 -14.32
C ASP A 137 -22.27 4.67 -13.35
N SER A 138 -21.95 5.92 -13.66
CA SER A 138 -22.18 7.04 -12.76
C SER A 138 -23.66 7.32 -12.55
N ALA A 139 -24.50 7.13 -13.57
CA ALA A 139 -25.95 7.38 -13.49
C ALA A 139 -26.62 6.36 -12.54
N LEU A 140 -26.20 5.10 -12.61
CA LEU A 140 -26.73 4.03 -11.77
C LEU A 140 -26.12 4.00 -10.37
N THR A 141 -24.85 4.43 -10.23
CA THR A 141 -24.10 4.25 -8.98
C THR A 141 -24.17 5.45 -8.05
N ALA A 142 -24.15 6.68 -8.58
CA ALA A 142 -24.13 7.90 -7.77
C ALA A 142 -25.29 8.00 -6.75
N PRO A 143 -26.55 7.65 -7.09
CA PRO A 143 -27.66 7.75 -6.15
C PRO A 143 -27.69 6.62 -5.10
N LYS A 144 -26.92 5.54 -5.28
CA LYS A 144 -26.92 4.39 -4.37
C LYS A 144 -26.25 4.71 -3.04
N TYR A 145 -26.68 3.99 -2.02
CA TYR A 145 -26.02 3.94 -0.72
C TYR A 145 -24.97 2.81 -0.67
N PRO A 146 -23.97 2.89 0.23
CA PRO A 146 -22.94 1.86 0.33
C PRO A 146 -23.47 0.42 0.48
N HIS A 147 -24.54 0.21 1.22
CA HIS A 147 -25.15 -1.11 1.43
C HIS A 147 -25.78 -1.72 0.16
N GLN A 148 -26.04 -0.91 -0.88
CA GLN A 148 -26.59 -1.35 -2.17
C GLN A 148 -25.52 -1.74 -3.19
N LEU A 149 -24.23 -1.68 -2.80
CA LEU A 149 -23.09 -1.96 -3.65
C LEU A 149 -22.48 -3.32 -3.32
N SER A 150 -21.95 -4.00 -4.35
CA SER A 150 -21.05 -5.15 -4.13
C SER A 150 -19.73 -4.72 -3.48
N GLY A 151 -18.95 -5.66 -2.91
CA GLY A 151 -17.65 -5.37 -2.32
C GLY A 151 -16.69 -4.68 -3.30
N GLY A 152 -16.61 -5.15 -4.54
CA GLY A 152 -15.78 -4.54 -5.58
C GLY A 152 -16.26 -3.16 -6.01
N GLN A 153 -17.58 -2.93 -6.06
CA GLN A 153 -18.13 -1.58 -6.33
C GLN A 153 -17.79 -0.61 -5.19
N ARG A 154 -17.91 -1.04 -3.92
CA ARG A 154 -17.52 -0.21 -2.77
C ARG A 154 -16.05 0.15 -2.81
N GLN A 155 -15.18 -0.82 -3.15
CA GLN A 155 -13.75 -0.57 -3.26
C GLN A 155 -13.44 0.43 -4.39
N ARG A 156 -14.10 0.33 -5.55
CA ARG A 156 -13.98 1.32 -6.62
C ARG A 156 -14.45 2.70 -6.18
N VAL A 157 -15.51 2.81 -5.38
CA VAL A 157 -15.97 4.08 -4.79
C VAL A 157 -14.93 4.66 -3.82
N ASN A 158 -14.27 3.83 -2.98
CA ASN A 158 -13.20 4.28 -2.10
C ASN A 158 -11.99 4.82 -2.88
N ILE A 159 -11.60 4.11 -3.94
CA ILE A 159 -10.55 4.59 -4.85
C ILE A 159 -10.98 5.90 -5.53
N ALA A 160 -12.23 5.99 -6.03
CA ALA A 160 -12.78 7.19 -6.63
C ALA A 160 -12.73 8.39 -5.67
N ARG A 161 -13.11 8.19 -4.40
CA ARG A 161 -13.04 9.21 -3.35
C ARG A 161 -11.62 9.70 -3.11
N ALA A 162 -10.65 8.79 -3.04
CA ALA A 162 -9.24 9.15 -2.89
C ALA A 162 -8.71 9.92 -4.11
N LEU A 163 -9.12 9.55 -5.33
CA LEU A 163 -8.70 10.21 -6.57
C LEU A 163 -9.40 11.55 -6.82
N ALA A 164 -10.52 11.81 -6.16
CA ALA A 164 -11.31 13.04 -6.34
C ALA A 164 -10.55 14.32 -5.98
N VAL A 165 -9.55 14.22 -5.12
CA VAL A 165 -8.70 15.35 -4.70
C VAL A 165 -7.43 15.50 -5.55
N GLU A 166 -7.22 14.64 -6.56
CA GLU A 166 -6.05 14.60 -7.43
C GLU A 166 -4.73 14.49 -6.62
N PRO A 167 -4.55 13.39 -5.87
CA PRO A 167 -3.38 13.20 -5.05
C PRO A 167 -2.12 12.96 -5.89
N GLU A 168 -0.96 13.10 -5.27
CA GLU A 168 0.33 12.70 -5.84
C GLU A 168 0.78 11.33 -5.35
N VAL A 169 0.32 10.95 -4.16
CA VAL A 169 0.64 9.68 -3.50
C VAL A 169 -0.66 8.96 -3.10
N LEU A 170 -0.74 7.69 -3.43
CA LEU A 170 -1.83 6.81 -3.01
C LEU A 170 -1.26 5.69 -2.13
N LEU A 171 -1.73 5.64 -0.89
CA LEU A 171 -1.44 4.55 0.04
C LEU A 171 -2.60 3.54 -0.05
N ALA A 172 -2.34 2.37 -0.60
CA ALA A 172 -3.34 1.31 -0.77
C ALA A 172 -3.05 0.19 0.22
N ASP A 173 -3.75 0.21 1.36
CA ASP A 173 -3.57 -0.76 2.44
C ASP A 173 -4.50 -1.95 2.24
N GLU A 174 -3.95 -3.08 1.81
CA GLU A 174 -4.65 -4.34 1.51
C GLU A 174 -5.94 -4.15 0.68
N PRO A 175 -5.93 -3.41 -0.43
CA PRO A 175 -7.14 -2.96 -1.12
C PRO A 175 -7.94 -4.11 -1.76
N THR A 176 -7.44 -5.34 -1.74
CA THR A 176 -8.08 -6.51 -2.35
C THR A 176 -8.34 -7.65 -1.38
N SER A 177 -7.95 -7.52 -0.09
CA SER A 177 -8.00 -8.63 0.88
C SER A 177 -9.41 -9.14 1.17
N MET A 178 -10.41 -8.26 1.14
CA MET A 178 -11.83 -8.58 1.41
C MET A 178 -12.66 -8.84 0.14
N LEU A 179 -11.99 -9.08 -1.00
CA LEU A 179 -12.66 -9.26 -2.29
C LEU A 179 -12.47 -10.67 -2.83
N ASP A 180 -13.49 -11.16 -3.53
CA ASP A 180 -13.43 -12.40 -4.27
C ASP A 180 -12.32 -12.39 -5.33
N VAL A 181 -11.74 -13.56 -5.63
CA VAL A 181 -10.61 -13.72 -6.55
C VAL A 181 -10.89 -13.09 -7.91
N SER A 182 -12.10 -13.25 -8.45
CA SER A 182 -12.51 -12.71 -9.75
C SER A 182 -12.56 -11.17 -9.78
N ILE A 183 -12.83 -10.54 -8.64
CA ILE A 183 -12.93 -9.08 -8.52
C ILE A 183 -11.55 -8.45 -8.25
N ARG A 184 -10.64 -9.18 -7.59
CA ARG A 184 -9.30 -8.69 -7.25
C ARG A 184 -8.55 -8.16 -8.47
N LEU A 185 -8.53 -8.93 -9.56
CA LEU A 185 -7.82 -8.55 -10.78
C LEU A 185 -8.29 -7.18 -11.29
N GLY A 186 -9.59 -6.92 -11.33
CA GLY A 186 -10.14 -5.66 -11.79
C GLY A 186 -9.75 -4.45 -10.90
N ILE A 187 -9.45 -4.66 -9.60
CA ILE A 187 -8.93 -3.61 -8.72
C ILE A 187 -7.43 -3.41 -8.95
N LEU A 188 -6.66 -4.49 -9.16
CA LEU A 188 -5.23 -4.41 -9.49
C LEU A 188 -5.01 -3.67 -10.83
N GLU A 189 -5.80 -3.99 -11.86
CA GLU A 189 -5.80 -3.29 -13.15
C GLU A 189 -6.14 -1.81 -13.00
N LEU A 190 -7.14 -1.48 -12.17
CA LEU A 190 -7.49 -0.10 -11.85
C LEU A 190 -6.30 0.63 -11.21
N LEU A 191 -5.63 0.06 -10.21
CA LEU A 191 -4.45 0.66 -9.57
C LEU A 191 -3.29 0.83 -10.56
N ALA A 192 -3.02 -0.17 -11.41
CA ALA A 192 -2.00 -0.07 -12.45
C ALA A 192 -2.32 1.03 -13.48
N ARG A 193 -3.60 1.21 -13.83
CA ARG A 193 -4.07 2.29 -14.72
C ARG A 193 -3.93 3.65 -14.05
N VAL A 194 -4.35 3.80 -12.79
CA VAL A 194 -4.19 5.03 -11.98
C VAL A 194 -2.73 5.47 -11.96
N LYS A 195 -1.84 4.54 -11.62
CA LYS A 195 -0.39 4.78 -11.58
C LYS A 195 0.11 5.38 -12.89
N ARG A 196 -0.24 4.76 -14.01
CA ARG A 196 0.23 5.10 -15.36
C ARG A 196 -0.33 6.43 -15.85
N GLU A 197 -1.65 6.59 -15.80
CA GLU A 197 -2.36 7.72 -16.40
C GLU A 197 -2.26 9.00 -15.54
N ARG A 198 -2.27 8.85 -14.22
CA ARG A 198 -2.19 9.98 -13.28
C ARG A 198 -0.78 10.23 -12.76
N LYS A 199 0.21 9.39 -13.15
CA LYS A 199 1.60 9.44 -12.67
C LYS A 199 1.71 9.42 -11.13
N LEU A 200 0.78 8.71 -10.47
CA LEU A 200 0.77 8.60 -9.01
C LEU A 200 1.95 7.77 -8.51
N ALA A 201 2.52 8.17 -7.39
CA ALA A 201 3.35 7.30 -6.56
C ALA A 201 2.42 6.41 -5.72
N ILE A 202 2.54 5.10 -5.81
CA ILE A 202 1.69 4.16 -5.07
C ILE A 202 2.51 3.39 -4.04
N LEU A 203 2.08 3.40 -2.78
CA LEU A 203 2.47 2.41 -1.78
C LEU A 203 1.38 1.34 -1.74
N TYR A 204 1.70 0.14 -2.24
CA TYR A 204 0.80 -1.00 -2.27
C TYR A 204 1.13 -1.98 -1.15
N ILE A 205 0.26 -2.10 -0.16
CA ILE A 205 0.45 -3.00 0.98
C ILE A 205 -0.37 -4.26 0.75
N THR A 206 0.27 -5.41 0.89
CA THR A 206 -0.37 -6.73 0.73
C THR A 206 0.38 -7.79 1.53
N HIS A 207 -0.27 -8.90 1.83
CA HIS A 207 0.36 -10.12 2.31
C HIS A 207 0.63 -11.13 1.18
N ASP A 208 0.17 -10.83 -0.04
CA ASP A 208 0.28 -11.69 -1.23
C ASP A 208 1.30 -11.09 -2.21
N ILE A 209 2.47 -11.72 -2.29
CA ILE A 209 3.56 -11.28 -3.17
C ILE A 209 3.22 -11.45 -4.66
N ALA A 210 2.31 -12.35 -5.04
CA ALA A 210 1.88 -12.50 -6.41
C ALA A 210 1.08 -11.27 -6.89
N THR A 211 0.23 -10.71 -6.04
CA THR A 211 -0.48 -9.45 -6.35
C THR A 211 0.46 -8.27 -6.41
N ALA A 212 1.55 -8.28 -5.62
CA ALA A 212 2.60 -7.25 -5.69
C ALA A 212 3.27 -7.22 -7.07
N ALA A 213 3.58 -8.37 -7.64
CA ALA A 213 4.17 -8.48 -8.98
C ALA A 213 3.31 -7.87 -10.09
N TYR A 214 1.99 -7.88 -9.91
CA TYR A 214 1.06 -7.31 -10.88
C TYR A 214 1.05 -5.77 -10.90
N VAL A 215 1.24 -5.13 -9.74
CA VAL A 215 1.06 -3.67 -9.59
C VAL A 215 2.39 -2.93 -9.49
N ALA A 216 3.38 -3.51 -8.79
CA ALA A 216 4.56 -2.81 -8.31
C ALA A 216 5.85 -3.18 -9.06
N GLU A 217 6.61 -2.15 -9.41
CA GLU A 217 7.94 -2.29 -10.00
C GLU A 217 9.00 -2.66 -8.97
N ASP A 218 8.82 -2.19 -7.74
CA ASP A 218 9.72 -2.46 -6.62
C ASP A 218 8.95 -3.10 -5.46
N VAL A 219 9.60 -3.99 -4.73
CA VAL A 219 9.05 -4.67 -3.55
C VAL A 219 9.97 -4.52 -2.36
N VAL A 220 9.37 -4.45 -1.19
CA VAL A 220 10.02 -4.57 0.12
C VAL A 220 9.33 -5.68 0.88
N VAL A 221 10.05 -6.72 1.21
CA VAL A 221 9.58 -7.80 2.09
C VAL A 221 9.89 -7.41 3.53
N MET A 222 8.84 -7.32 4.35
CA MET A 222 8.94 -6.92 5.74
C MET A 222 8.67 -8.08 6.68
N PHE A 223 9.50 -8.19 7.71
CA PHE A 223 9.30 -9.12 8.81
C PHE A 223 9.70 -8.48 10.14
N ALA A 224 8.87 -8.63 11.18
CA ALA A 224 9.12 -8.14 12.54
C ALA A 224 9.62 -6.68 12.60
N GLY A 225 9.03 -5.79 11.79
CA GLY A 225 9.34 -4.36 11.78
C GLY A 225 10.57 -3.97 10.95
N GLN A 226 11.23 -4.88 10.27
CA GLN A 226 12.41 -4.62 9.44
C GLN A 226 12.21 -5.05 7.98
N MET A 227 12.98 -4.44 7.09
CA MET A 227 13.08 -4.87 5.70
C MET A 227 14.07 -6.04 5.65
N VAL A 228 13.64 -7.20 5.15
CA VAL A 228 14.49 -8.38 5.05
C VAL A 228 15.03 -8.62 3.65
N GLU A 229 14.28 -8.28 2.62
CA GLU A 229 14.69 -8.33 1.21
C GLU A 229 13.92 -7.30 0.40
N TRP A 230 14.59 -6.59 -0.52
CA TRP A 230 13.94 -5.56 -1.31
C TRP A 230 14.66 -5.28 -2.63
N GLY A 231 13.93 -4.67 -3.55
CA GLY A 231 14.45 -4.26 -4.86
C GLY A 231 13.44 -4.38 -5.97
N ASN A 232 13.92 -4.66 -7.19
CA ASN A 232 13.03 -4.91 -8.32
C ASN A 232 12.18 -6.14 -8.06
N THR A 233 10.86 -6.01 -8.24
CA THR A 233 9.89 -7.06 -7.89
C THR A 233 10.20 -8.38 -8.59
N ASN A 234 10.48 -8.35 -9.89
CA ASN A 234 10.76 -9.57 -10.66
C ASN A 234 12.07 -10.23 -10.19
N SER A 235 13.10 -9.44 -9.88
CA SER A 235 14.40 -9.96 -9.40
C SER A 235 14.24 -10.63 -8.03
N VAL A 236 13.52 -10.00 -7.09
CA VAL A 236 13.27 -10.55 -5.75
C VAL A 236 12.44 -11.85 -5.81
N ILE A 237 11.44 -11.90 -6.71
CA ILE A 237 10.60 -13.10 -6.86
C ILE A 237 11.37 -14.25 -7.54
N ALA A 238 12.16 -13.95 -8.58
CA ALA A 238 12.89 -14.96 -9.34
C ALA A 238 14.07 -15.55 -8.56
N ASP A 239 14.72 -14.75 -7.70
CA ASP A 239 15.93 -15.15 -6.97
C ASP A 239 15.86 -14.72 -5.50
N ALA A 240 14.80 -15.12 -4.80
CA ALA A 240 14.62 -14.85 -3.37
C ALA A 240 15.77 -15.45 -2.55
N ARG A 241 16.48 -14.60 -1.80
CA ARG A 241 17.66 -14.99 -1.03
C ARG A 241 17.37 -15.14 0.46
N HIS A 242 16.53 -14.25 1.02
CA HIS A 242 16.21 -14.34 2.44
C HIS A 242 15.28 -15.53 2.73
N PRO A 243 15.53 -16.36 3.77
CA PRO A 243 14.69 -17.51 4.08
C PRO A 243 13.21 -17.17 4.26
N TYR A 244 12.92 -16.02 4.88
CA TYR A 244 11.55 -15.56 5.05
C TYR A 244 10.87 -15.19 3.72
N THR A 245 11.58 -14.58 2.77
CA THR A 245 11.03 -14.30 1.43
C THR A 245 10.66 -15.58 0.71
N ARG A 246 11.51 -16.61 0.78
CA ARG A 246 11.22 -17.95 0.23
C ARG A 246 10.00 -18.57 0.88
N LEU A 247 9.85 -18.42 2.20
CA LEU A 247 8.67 -18.88 2.92
C LEU A 247 7.40 -18.20 2.44
N VAL A 248 7.42 -16.86 2.25
CA VAL A 248 6.27 -16.11 1.72
C VAL A 248 5.91 -16.55 0.30
N LEU A 249 6.93 -16.77 -0.56
CA LEU A 249 6.72 -17.25 -1.92
C LEU A 249 6.17 -18.69 -1.95
N SER A 250 6.61 -19.57 -1.07
CA SER A 250 6.10 -20.94 -0.98
C SER A 250 4.64 -21.05 -0.51
N ALA A 251 4.10 -19.96 0.06
CA ALA A 251 2.71 -19.86 0.45
C ALA A 251 1.77 -19.45 -0.70
N VAL A 252 2.32 -19.02 -1.84
CA VAL A 252 1.54 -18.70 -3.05
C VAL A 252 1.06 -20.03 -3.68
N PRO A 253 -0.27 -20.20 -3.90
CA PRO A 253 -0.79 -21.40 -4.55
C PRO A 253 -0.22 -21.54 -5.98
N ASP A 254 0.41 -22.69 -6.26
CA ASP A 254 0.84 -23.03 -7.61
C ASP A 254 -0.32 -23.77 -8.33
N PRO A 255 -0.88 -23.21 -9.41
CA PRO A 255 -1.94 -23.85 -10.16
C PRO A 255 -1.54 -25.22 -10.77
N ALA A 256 -0.24 -25.45 -10.97
CA ALA A 256 0.30 -26.73 -11.47
C ALA A 256 0.35 -27.81 -10.39
N ASN A 257 0.39 -27.44 -9.11
CA ASN A 257 0.41 -28.37 -7.99
C ASN A 257 -1.00 -28.59 -7.42
N ARG A 258 -1.74 -29.53 -8.01
CA ARG A 258 -3.11 -29.88 -7.60
C ARG A 258 -3.24 -30.52 -6.20
N PHE A 259 -2.15 -30.90 -5.57
CA PHE A 259 -2.14 -31.48 -4.23
C PHE A 259 -1.61 -30.48 -3.20
N TRP A 260 -2.50 -29.63 -2.75
CA TRP A 260 -2.34 -28.98 -1.44
C TRP A 260 -2.68 -30.02 -0.35
N ALA A 261 -1.84 -31.04 -0.21
CA ALA A 261 -1.83 -31.86 0.99
C ALA A 261 -1.60 -30.91 2.15
N GLY A 262 -2.49 -30.89 3.14
CA GLY A 262 -2.45 -29.98 4.27
C GLY A 262 -1.02 -29.84 4.80
N LYS A 263 -0.62 -28.60 5.15
CA LYS A 263 0.75 -28.24 5.56
C LYS A 263 1.26 -29.34 6.51
N SER A 264 2.26 -30.11 6.08
CA SER A 264 2.81 -31.17 6.91
C SER A 264 3.36 -30.59 8.21
N ALA A 265 3.41 -31.36 9.29
CA ALA A 265 4.01 -30.90 10.55
C ALA A 265 5.46 -30.40 10.33
N GLU A 266 6.17 -30.98 9.38
CA GLU A 266 7.51 -30.55 8.96
C GLU A 266 7.50 -29.15 8.37
N PHE A 267 6.55 -28.80 7.51
CA PHE A 267 6.42 -27.46 6.95
C PHE A 267 6.11 -26.42 8.04
N LEU A 268 5.27 -26.74 9.01
CA LEU A 268 4.95 -25.86 10.12
C LEU A 268 6.18 -25.63 10.99
N ASN A 269 6.92 -26.69 11.36
CA ASN A 269 8.14 -26.59 12.13
C ASN A 269 9.22 -25.78 11.42
N GLU A 270 9.41 -25.97 10.11
CA GLU A 270 10.38 -25.21 9.32
C GLU A 270 9.96 -23.73 9.21
N SER A 271 8.67 -23.45 9.04
CA SER A 271 8.13 -22.09 9.02
C SER A 271 8.40 -21.35 10.36
N GLU A 272 8.20 -22.03 11.48
CA GLU A 272 8.49 -21.46 12.80
C GLU A 272 10.00 -21.25 13.02
N ARG A 273 10.82 -22.19 12.57
CA ARG A 273 12.27 -22.06 12.58
C ARG A 273 12.73 -20.83 11.79
N ILE A 274 12.24 -20.66 10.57
CA ILE A 274 12.55 -19.52 9.70
C ILE A 274 12.14 -18.20 10.37
N ARG A 275 10.93 -18.12 10.95
CA ARG A 275 10.48 -16.93 11.67
C ARG A 275 11.37 -16.62 12.88
N ARG A 276 11.79 -17.63 13.61
CA ARG A 276 12.67 -17.46 14.78
C ARG A 276 14.03 -16.88 14.39
N ILE A 277 14.72 -17.44 13.37
CA ILE A 277 16.02 -16.97 12.93
C ILE A 277 15.99 -15.62 12.21
N SER A 278 14.83 -15.25 11.61
CA SER A 278 14.65 -13.98 10.91
C SER A 278 14.22 -12.83 11.82
N ARG A 279 13.83 -13.10 13.08
CA ARG A 279 13.33 -12.09 14.03
C ARG A 279 14.40 -11.15 14.58
N PRO A 280 15.62 -11.60 14.90
CA PRO A 280 16.68 -10.71 15.34
C PRO A 280 17.02 -9.69 14.24
N ALA A 281 17.15 -8.42 14.63
CA ALA A 281 17.58 -7.38 13.70
C ALA A 281 19.06 -7.55 13.35
N SER A 282 19.40 -7.30 12.09
CA SER A 282 20.79 -7.22 11.62
C SER A 282 20.93 -5.93 10.81
N ASP A 283 22.05 -5.25 10.96
CA ASP A 283 22.36 -4.04 10.17
C ASP A 283 23.12 -4.37 8.88
N GLU A 284 23.57 -5.63 8.72
CA GLU A 284 24.27 -6.05 7.53
C GLU A 284 23.33 -6.26 6.34
N VAL A 285 23.60 -5.53 5.27
CA VAL A 285 22.87 -5.60 4.00
C VAL A 285 23.82 -5.98 2.89
N GLU A 286 23.44 -6.95 2.09
CA GLU A 286 24.18 -7.38 0.90
C GLU A 286 23.40 -7.01 -0.37
N GLN A 287 24.09 -6.45 -1.35
CA GLN A 287 23.53 -6.27 -2.69
C GLN A 287 23.82 -7.53 -3.50
N VAL A 288 22.79 -8.31 -3.80
CA VAL A 288 22.90 -9.60 -4.51
C VAL A 288 22.64 -9.50 -6.01
N GLY A 289 22.18 -8.32 -6.47
CA GLY A 289 21.94 -8.07 -7.89
C GLY A 289 21.65 -6.58 -8.18
N PRO A 290 21.44 -6.21 -9.45
CA PRO A 290 21.01 -4.87 -9.81
C PRO A 290 19.67 -4.54 -9.13
N ASN A 291 19.65 -3.53 -8.25
CA ASN A 291 18.47 -3.16 -7.45
C ASN A 291 17.83 -4.36 -6.73
N HIS A 292 18.68 -5.21 -6.08
CA HIS A 292 18.26 -6.35 -5.28
C HIS A 292 19.15 -6.46 -4.05
N PHE A 293 18.56 -6.32 -2.88
CA PHE A 293 19.23 -6.21 -1.59
C PHE A 293 18.63 -7.19 -0.60
N VAL A 294 19.47 -7.77 0.22
CA VAL A 294 19.10 -8.75 1.25
C VAL A 294 19.73 -8.36 2.57
N ARG A 295 18.95 -8.38 3.63
CA ARG A 295 19.45 -8.26 5.00
C ARG A 295 19.95 -9.63 5.47
N LYS A 296 21.19 -9.70 5.94
CA LYS A 296 21.73 -10.93 6.48
C LYS A 296 21.04 -11.29 7.79
N LEU A 297 20.95 -12.59 8.06
CA LEU A 297 20.50 -13.05 9.37
C LEU A 297 21.49 -12.61 10.46
N ALA A 298 20.98 -12.20 11.62
CA ALA A 298 21.83 -11.95 12.75
C ALA A 298 22.54 -13.26 13.17
N ALA A 299 23.83 -13.17 13.54
CA ALA A 299 24.52 -14.31 14.08
C ALA A 299 23.77 -14.78 15.34
N VAL A 300 23.37 -16.05 15.33
CA VAL A 300 22.80 -16.70 16.53
C VAL A 300 23.98 -17.07 17.42
N ASN A 301 24.18 -16.28 18.47
CA ASN A 301 25.11 -16.66 19.56
C ASN A 301 24.49 -17.77 20.40
#